data_7144598b91a4d4f56589570d111e6708
#
_entry.id   7144598b91a4d4f56589570d111e6708
#
_cell.length_a   1.000
_cell.length_b   1.000
_cell.length_c   1.000
_cell.angle_alpha   90.00
_cell.angle_beta   90.00
_cell.angle_gamma   90.00
#
_symmetry.space_group_name_H-M   'P 1'
#
loop_
_entity.id
_entity.type
_entity.pdbx_description
1 polymer ?
#
loop_
_entity_poly.entity_id
_entity_poly.type
_entity_poly.pdbx_seq_one_letter_code
_entity_poly.pdbx_strand_id
1 'polypeptide(L)'
;MREVVLNRFDPVIYPYKIWVAITDNFNDVSGRFLSYDGKGDIKFLDTDKCHAMTMAVMHKEDYKYGAIILFKSKKEMNIGNITHEASHAAKLLFEHIGADPAEHEPFEYLLGWIAECIWTVLKEKKQKNE
;
A
#
# COMPACT_ATOMS: atom_id res chain seq x y z
N MET A 1 11.89 -10.23 17.44
CA MET A 1 10.88 -9.87 16.45
C MET A 1 11.32 -8.67 15.65
N ARG A 2 11.21 -8.78 14.34
CA ARG A 2 11.67 -7.71 13.48
C ARG A 2 10.62 -6.62 13.33
N GLU A 3 11.07 -5.39 13.39
CA GLU A 3 10.20 -4.26 13.22
C GLU A 3 10.21 -3.80 11.78
N VAL A 4 9.05 -3.72 11.17
CA VAL A 4 8.90 -3.32 9.79
C VAL A 4 8.44 -1.87 9.76
N VAL A 5 9.11 -1.05 8.94
CA VAL A 5 8.71 0.34 8.77
C VAL A 5 7.49 0.38 7.86
N LEU A 6 6.41 0.97 8.38
CA LEU A 6 5.18 1.13 7.64
C LEU A 6 5.10 2.59 7.19
N ASN A 7 5.44 2.83 5.92
CA ASN A 7 5.48 4.18 5.38
C ASN A 7 4.07 4.63 4.99
N ARG A 8 3.62 5.74 5.55
CA ARG A 8 2.26 6.22 5.35
C ARG A 8 2.27 7.49 4.50
N PHE A 9 1.43 7.50 3.49
CA PHE A 9 1.27 8.64 2.59
C PHE A 9 -0.18 9.08 2.59
N ASP A 10 -0.37 10.40 2.55
CA ASP A 10 -1.70 10.98 2.64
C ASP A 10 -1.99 11.76 1.37
N PRO A 11 -2.91 11.29 0.52
CA PRO A 11 -3.27 12.03 -0.70
C PRO A 11 -4.21 13.19 -0.41
N VAL A 12 -3.96 13.92 0.60
CA VAL A 12 -4.60 15.12 1.13
C VAL A 12 -6.06 15.33 0.75
N ILE A 13 -6.37 15.32 -0.56
CA ILE A 13 -7.73 15.61 -1.03
C ILE A 13 -8.65 14.41 -1.01
N TYR A 14 -8.12 13.22 -0.70
CA TYR A 14 -8.93 12.01 -0.62
C TYR A 14 -8.87 11.42 0.77
N PRO A 15 -10.00 10.98 1.33
CA PRO A 15 -10.01 10.40 2.69
C PRO A 15 -9.57 8.94 2.67
N TYR A 16 -8.35 8.68 2.25
CA TYR A 16 -7.86 7.33 2.01
C TYR A 16 -6.34 7.36 2.14
N LYS A 17 -5.78 6.46 2.91
CA LYS A 17 -4.35 6.46 3.15
C LYS A 17 -3.66 5.43 2.27
N ILE A 18 -2.38 5.62 2.02
CA ILE A 18 -1.56 4.66 1.30
C ILE A 18 -0.41 4.27 2.22
N TRP A 19 -0.28 2.98 2.50
CA TRP A 19 0.84 2.47 3.29
C TRP A 19 1.71 1.62 2.39
N VAL A 20 3.03 1.77 2.51
CA VAL A 20 3.98 0.98 1.73
C VAL A 20 5.00 0.40 2.70
N ALA A 21 5.25 -0.90 2.58
CA ALA A 21 6.24 -1.55 3.42
C ALA A 21 6.98 -2.62 2.63
N ILE A 22 8.19 -2.90 3.06
CA ILE A 22 9.04 -3.94 2.49
C ILE A 22 9.32 -4.94 3.59
N THR A 23 8.93 -6.19 3.37
CA THR A 23 9.19 -7.25 4.34
C THR A 23 9.12 -8.59 3.64
N ASP A 24 9.95 -9.53 4.07
CA ASP A 24 9.92 -10.87 3.50
C ASP A 24 8.83 -11.74 4.12
N ASN A 25 8.06 -11.19 5.05
CA ASN A 25 6.89 -11.88 5.59
C ASN A 25 5.78 -10.84 5.74
N PHE A 26 4.81 -10.87 4.82
CA PHE A 26 3.76 -9.85 4.79
C PHE A 26 2.97 -9.80 6.10
N ASN A 27 2.87 -10.92 6.80
CA ASN A 27 2.11 -10.94 8.04
C ASN A 27 2.85 -10.31 9.22
N ASP A 28 4.08 -9.82 9.00
CA ASP A 28 4.73 -9.00 10.02
C ASP A 28 3.95 -7.72 10.32
N VAL A 29 3.14 -7.25 9.36
CA VAL A 29 2.38 -6.01 9.55
C VAL A 29 0.87 -6.24 9.61
N SER A 30 0.40 -7.47 9.41
CA SER A 30 -1.05 -7.71 9.35
C SER A 30 -1.74 -7.36 10.67
N GLY A 31 -1.01 -7.47 11.80
CA GLY A 31 -1.59 -7.16 13.09
C GLY A 31 -1.91 -5.69 13.31
N ARG A 32 -1.44 -4.82 12.42
CA ARG A 32 -1.73 -3.38 12.52
C ARG A 32 -3.00 -3.00 11.79
N PHE A 33 -3.67 -3.95 11.14
CA PHE A 33 -4.80 -3.67 10.27
C PHE A 33 -5.99 -4.56 10.56
N LEU A 34 -7.16 -4.05 10.20
CA LEU A 34 -8.41 -4.80 10.18
C LEU A 34 -8.83 -4.97 8.73
N SER A 35 -9.70 -5.92 8.48
CA SER A 35 -10.30 -6.06 7.15
C SER A 35 -10.99 -4.75 6.78
N TYR A 36 -11.21 -4.56 5.49
CA TYR A 36 -11.79 -3.31 4.99
C TYR A 36 -13.14 -2.99 5.62
N ASP A 37 -13.92 -4.02 5.95
CA ASP A 37 -15.22 -3.78 6.59
C ASP A 37 -15.10 -3.52 8.08
N GLY A 38 -13.88 -3.56 8.62
CA GLY A 38 -13.62 -3.26 10.03
C GLY A 38 -14.04 -4.36 10.99
N LYS A 39 -14.43 -5.51 10.50
CA LYS A 39 -15.04 -6.53 11.35
C LYS A 39 -14.09 -7.57 11.89
N GLY A 40 -12.88 -7.68 11.36
CA GLY A 40 -12.01 -8.72 11.84
C GLY A 40 -10.57 -8.51 11.44
N ASP A 41 -9.74 -9.39 11.97
CA ASP A 41 -8.33 -9.38 11.67
C ASP A 41 -8.12 -9.81 10.23
N ILE A 42 -6.97 -9.39 9.69
CA ILE A 42 -6.64 -9.65 8.32
C ILE A 42 -5.41 -10.55 8.26
N LYS A 43 -5.36 -11.39 7.24
CA LYS A 43 -4.19 -12.23 7.01
C LYS A 43 -3.77 -12.06 5.57
N PHE A 44 -2.50 -11.74 5.37
CA PHE A 44 -1.98 -11.51 4.03
C PHE A 44 -1.47 -12.81 3.43
N LEU A 45 -1.26 -12.78 2.11
CA LEU A 45 -0.70 -13.91 1.39
C LEU A 45 0.73 -14.17 1.82
N ASP A 46 1.18 -15.41 1.69
CA ASP A 46 2.57 -15.75 1.96
C ASP A 46 3.47 -15.20 0.85
N THR A 47 4.69 -14.81 1.25
CA THR A 47 5.62 -14.25 0.28
C THR A 47 6.16 -15.30 -0.69
N ASP A 48 6.00 -16.59 -0.40
CA ASP A 48 6.36 -17.60 -1.39
C ASP A 48 5.26 -17.78 -2.44
N LYS A 49 4.10 -17.16 -2.23
CA LYS A 49 3.02 -17.19 -3.21
C LYS A 49 2.99 -15.94 -4.09
N CYS A 50 3.44 -14.81 -3.56
CA CYS A 50 3.50 -13.59 -4.34
C CYS A 50 4.60 -12.70 -3.78
N HIS A 51 5.18 -11.88 -4.66
CA HIS A 51 6.31 -11.03 -4.28
C HIS A 51 5.88 -9.60 -3.97
N ALA A 52 4.63 -9.27 -4.25
CA ALA A 52 4.06 -7.97 -3.96
C ALA A 52 2.55 -8.12 -3.89
N MET A 53 1.91 -7.27 -3.10
CA MET A 53 0.45 -7.30 -3.03
C MET A 53 -0.08 -5.94 -2.63
N THR A 54 -1.34 -5.70 -2.98
CA THR A 54 -2.07 -4.50 -2.59
C THR A 54 -3.44 -4.92 -2.11
N MET A 55 -3.88 -4.35 -0.99
CA MET A 55 -5.16 -4.73 -0.41
C MET A 55 -5.79 -3.54 0.31
N ALA A 56 -7.11 -3.43 0.21
CA ALA A 56 -7.85 -2.43 0.97
C ALA A 56 -7.96 -2.87 2.43
N VAL A 57 -7.67 -1.95 3.34
CA VAL A 57 -7.61 -2.26 4.77
C VAL A 57 -8.10 -1.07 5.59
N MET A 58 -8.27 -1.31 6.89
CA MET A 58 -8.49 -0.26 7.87
C MET A 58 -7.37 -0.32 8.90
N HIS A 59 -6.77 0.81 9.22
CA HIS A 59 -5.71 0.85 10.21
C HIS A 59 -6.31 0.73 11.62
N LYS A 60 -5.73 -0.16 12.42
CA LYS A 60 -6.32 -0.47 13.73
C LYS A 60 -6.31 0.70 14.70
N GLU A 61 -5.26 1.49 14.64
CA GLU A 61 -5.05 2.54 15.62
C GLU A 61 -6.02 3.71 15.46
N ASP A 62 -6.17 4.18 14.24
CA ASP A 62 -6.95 5.40 13.99
C ASP A 62 -8.17 5.16 13.10
N TYR A 63 -8.42 3.89 12.75
CA TYR A 63 -9.58 3.49 11.94
C TYR A 63 -9.66 4.20 10.60
N LYS A 64 -8.50 4.54 10.02
CA LYS A 64 -8.46 5.15 8.70
C LYS A 64 -8.45 4.09 7.63
N TYR A 65 -9.26 4.30 6.60
CA TYR A 65 -9.26 3.43 5.44
C TYR A 65 -8.08 3.71 4.54
N GLY A 66 -7.63 2.71 3.85
CA GLY A 66 -6.59 2.89 2.87
C GLY A 66 -6.20 1.60 2.19
N ALA A 67 -5.13 1.66 1.42
CA ALA A 67 -4.56 0.50 0.77
C ALA A 67 -3.17 0.25 1.31
N ILE A 68 -2.88 -1.01 1.62
CA ILE A 68 -1.54 -1.42 2.00
C ILE A 68 -0.87 -2.04 0.77
N ILE A 69 0.34 -1.58 0.49
CA ILE A 69 1.14 -2.08 -0.62
C ILE A 69 2.39 -2.70 -0.03
N LEU A 70 2.59 -3.98 -0.27
CA LEU A 70 3.69 -4.72 0.32
C LEU A 70 4.57 -5.29 -0.78
N PHE A 71 5.88 -5.17 -0.58
CA PHE A 71 6.88 -5.79 -1.45
C PHE A 71 7.77 -6.69 -0.62
N LYS A 72 8.10 -7.85 -1.18
CA LYS A 72 8.93 -8.82 -0.49
C LYS A 72 10.35 -8.29 -0.27
N SER A 73 10.86 -7.50 -1.22
CA SER A 73 12.21 -6.94 -1.15
C SER A 73 12.31 -5.80 -2.14
N LYS A 74 13.36 -4.99 -2.01
CA LYS A 74 13.61 -3.93 -2.97
C LYS A 74 13.84 -4.47 -4.37
N LYS A 75 14.34 -5.68 -4.47
CA LYS A 75 14.57 -6.33 -5.76
C LYS A 75 13.27 -6.46 -6.54
N GLU A 76 12.14 -6.61 -5.86
CA GLU A 76 10.84 -6.74 -6.51
C GLU A 76 10.24 -5.41 -6.91
N MET A 77 10.87 -4.30 -6.54
CA MET A 77 10.32 -2.97 -6.78
C MET A 77 10.85 -2.40 -8.09
N ASN A 78 10.65 -3.14 -9.16
CA ASN A 78 10.98 -2.66 -10.51
C ASN A 78 9.79 -1.85 -11.05
N ILE A 79 10.01 -1.17 -12.17
CA ILE A 79 9.00 -0.29 -12.73
C ILE A 79 7.69 -1.01 -12.97
N GLY A 80 7.76 -2.23 -13.52
CA GLY A 80 6.55 -2.99 -13.81
C GLY A 80 5.75 -3.30 -12.55
N ASN A 81 6.42 -3.80 -11.52
CA ASN A 81 5.73 -4.15 -10.29
C ASN A 81 5.21 -2.92 -9.56
N ILE A 82 5.99 -1.84 -9.55
CA ILE A 82 5.55 -0.60 -8.93
C ILE A 82 4.28 -0.09 -9.62
N THR A 83 4.27 -0.07 -10.95
CA THR A 83 3.11 0.40 -11.68
C THR A 83 1.90 -0.50 -11.46
N HIS A 84 2.14 -1.81 -11.44
CA HIS A 84 1.06 -2.78 -11.22
C HIS A 84 0.38 -2.56 -9.86
N GLU A 85 1.19 -2.46 -8.81
CA GLU A 85 0.62 -2.27 -7.48
C GLU A 85 0.01 -0.89 -7.30
N ALA A 86 0.63 0.15 -7.90
CA ALA A 86 0.05 1.48 -7.85
C ALA A 86 -1.32 1.52 -8.53
N SER A 87 -1.47 0.78 -9.63
CA SER A 87 -2.74 0.71 -10.34
C SER A 87 -3.82 0.08 -9.45
N HIS A 88 -3.49 -1.00 -8.76
CA HIS A 88 -4.43 -1.61 -7.82
C HIS A 88 -4.86 -0.63 -6.74
N ALA A 89 -3.90 0.09 -6.15
CA ALA A 89 -4.20 1.02 -5.08
C ALA A 89 -5.08 2.17 -5.57
N ALA A 90 -4.79 2.69 -6.76
CA ALA A 90 -5.57 3.78 -7.33
C ALA A 90 -7.02 3.34 -7.56
N LYS A 91 -7.21 2.12 -8.05
CA LYS A 91 -8.56 1.60 -8.26
C LYS A 91 -9.30 1.43 -6.95
N LEU A 92 -8.62 0.93 -5.92
CA LEU A 92 -9.23 0.78 -4.61
C LEU A 92 -9.67 2.12 -4.04
N LEU A 93 -8.83 3.14 -4.20
CA LEU A 93 -9.18 4.47 -3.70
C LEU A 93 -10.39 5.02 -4.44
N PHE A 94 -10.40 4.92 -5.77
CA PHE A 94 -11.55 5.40 -6.55
C PHE A 94 -12.82 4.65 -6.19
N GLU A 95 -12.74 3.34 -5.97
CA GLU A 95 -13.90 2.60 -5.52
C GLU A 95 -14.40 3.10 -4.17
N HIS A 96 -13.47 3.39 -3.27
CA HIS A 96 -13.83 3.85 -1.93
C HIS A 96 -14.59 5.17 -1.95
N ILE A 97 -14.18 6.10 -2.83
CA ILE A 97 -14.82 7.41 -2.88
C ILE A 97 -15.94 7.48 -3.93
N GLY A 98 -16.21 6.37 -4.63
CA GLY A 98 -17.27 6.35 -5.63
C GLY A 98 -16.93 7.03 -6.93
N ALA A 99 -15.63 7.21 -7.23
CA ALA A 99 -15.20 7.82 -8.46
C ALA A 99 -15.02 6.77 -9.56
N ASP A 100 -15.14 7.21 -10.80
CA ASP A 100 -15.05 6.33 -11.96
C ASP A 100 -13.62 6.28 -12.48
N PRO A 101 -12.94 5.10 -12.45
CA PRO A 101 -11.57 5.02 -12.99
C PRO A 101 -11.49 5.36 -14.47
N ALA A 102 -12.61 5.36 -15.18
CA ALA A 102 -12.62 5.76 -16.60
C ALA A 102 -12.44 7.25 -16.79
N GLU A 103 -12.52 8.03 -15.73
CA GLU A 103 -12.17 9.46 -15.77
C GLU A 103 -10.66 9.57 -15.86
N HIS A 104 -10.15 9.73 -17.05
CA HIS A 104 -8.74 9.53 -17.37
C HIS A 104 -7.77 10.35 -16.52
N GLU A 105 -7.88 11.68 -16.58
CA GLU A 105 -6.86 12.52 -15.97
C GLU A 105 -6.78 12.38 -14.45
N PRO A 106 -7.90 12.44 -13.72
CA PRO A 106 -7.80 12.29 -12.27
C PRO A 106 -7.24 10.95 -11.86
N PHE A 107 -7.63 9.88 -12.55
CA PHE A 107 -7.15 8.55 -12.23
C PHE A 107 -5.65 8.43 -12.51
N GLU A 108 -5.22 8.97 -13.64
CA GLU A 108 -3.81 8.85 -14.03
C GLU A 108 -2.90 9.66 -13.13
N TYR A 109 -3.34 10.85 -12.70
CA TYR A 109 -2.57 11.62 -11.72
C TYR A 109 -2.44 10.89 -10.40
N LEU A 110 -3.53 10.27 -9.94
CA LEU A 110 -3.49 9.52 -8.70
C LEU A 110 -2.54 8.33 -8.81
N LEU A 111 -2.63 7.59 -9.91
CA LEU A 111 -1.76 6.44 -10.12
C LEU A 111 -0.30 6.86 -10.11
N GLY A 112 0.02 7.95 -10.81
CA GLY A 112 1.38 8.46 -10.85
C GLY A 112 1.87 8.88 -9.48
N TRP A 113 1.00 9.53 -8.69
CA TRP A 113 1.37 9.93 -7.34
C TRP A 113 1.67 8.72 -6.46
N ILE A 114 0.84 7.68 -6.54
CA ILE A 114 1.07 6.47 -5.74
C ILE A 114 2.37 5.80 -6.18
N ALA A 115 2.62 5.74 -7.50
CA ALA A 115 3.87 5.17 -7.98
C ALA A 115 5.07 5.93 -7.42
N GLU A 116 4.97 7.25 -7.29
CA GLU A 116 6.04 8.03 -6.71
C GLU A 116 6.20 7.79 -5.21
N CYS A 117 5.09 7.55 -4.51
CA CYS A 117 5.19 7.15 -3.11
C CYS A 117 6.00 5.87 -2.98
N ILE A 118 5.71 4.88 -3.81
CA ILE A 118 6.44 3.62 -3.77
C ILE A 118 7.91 3.86 -4.13
N TRP A 119 8.15 4.67 -5.15
CA TRP A 119 9.51 5.00 -5.58
C TRP A 119 10.30 5.66 -4.44
N THR A 120 9.63 6.52 -3.67
CA THR A 120 10.26 7.18 -2.54
C THR A 120 10.74 6.16 -1.51
N VAL A 121 9.90 5.15 -1.24
CA VAL A 121 10.29 4.10 -0.29
C VAL A 121 11.46 3.30 -0.82
N LEU A 122 11.46 2.98 -2.12
CA LEU A 122 12.54 2.24 -2.74
C LEU A 122 13.86 2.99 -2.61
N LYS A 123 13.84 4.30 -2.80
CA LYS A 123 15.06 5.10 -2.80
C LYS A 123 15.59 5.39 -1.41
N GLU A 124 14.81 5.15 -0.38
CA GLU A 124 15.30 5.40 0.96
C GLU A 124 16.46 4.49 1.28
N LYS A 125 17.46 5.07 1.89
CA LYS A 125 18.58 4.29 2.32
C LYS A 125 18.18 3.52 3.56
N LYS A 126 19.14 2.96 4.26
CA LYS A 126 18.82 2.25 5.44
C LYS A 126 18.03 3.12 6.39
N GLN A 127 17.02 2.62 6.89
CA GLN A 127 16.12 3.36 7.74
C GLN A 127 16.79 3.80 9.00
N LYS A 128 16.83 3.96 9.24
CA LYS A 128 17.27 4.16 10.16
C LYS A 128 17.33 4.32 11.00
N ASN A 129 17.44 3.94 11.18
CA ASN A 129 17.72 4.08 12.03
C ASN A 129 18.58 4.75 11.93
N GLU A 130 18.70 5.05 11.08
CA GLU A 130 19.52 5.60 10.85
C GLU A 130 19.56 6.33 11.14
#